data_3ebac07c977125589d1ba9224f47144f
#
_entry.id   3ebac07c977125589d1ba9224f47144f
#
_cell.length_a   1.000
_cell.length_b   1.000
_cell.length_c   1.000
_cell.angle_alpha   90.00
_cell.angle_beta   90.00
_cell.angle_gamma   90.00
#
_symmetry.space_group_name_H-M   'P 1'
#
loop_
_entity.id
_entity.type
_entity.pdbx_description
1 polymer ?
#
loop_
_entity_poly.entity_id
_entity_poly.type
_entity_poly.pdbx_seq_one_letter_code
_entity_poly.pdbx_strand_id
1 'polypeptide(L)'
;PRVAYPTYDVGARLAGATPVAVDALTALGPLTAATTPKLLWLNTPGNPTGKVLGIEHLAKVVSWAREHGVVVASDECYAELDWRPRAEGSREPPTTPSILDPRVTGGSHEGLLCVYSLSKQSNLAGYRGAFVAGDPVLVGQLLEVRKHAGMIVPWPVQRAMLAALSDADHVVAQKQRYAARRAALLPAVESFGLRVDDSEAGLYLWASAGEDCRVSIERLADRGILAAPGDFYGPAGRQHVRIALTATDERIEAAVRRLG
;
A
#
# COMPACT_ATOMS: atom_id res chain seq x y z
N PRO A 1 10.24 3.65 -1.84
CA PRO A 1 10.21 3.98 -3.28
C PRO A 1 10.07 5.48 -3.53
N ARG A 2 10.45 5.94 -4.74
CA ARG A 2 10.33 7.37 -5.13
C ARG A 2 8.90 7.80 -5.41
N VAL A 3 8.01 6.85 -5.63
CA VAL A 3 6.56 7.03 -5.65
C VAL A 3 6.00 6.29 -4.45
N ALA A 4 5.49 7.04 -3.47
CA ALA A 4 5.05 6.47 -2.19
C ALA A 4 3.95 7.30 -1.55
N TYR A 5 3.24 6.69 -0.61
CA TYR A 5 2.28 7.41 0.21
C TYR A 5 3.01 8.45 1.09
N PRO A 6 2.62 9.75 1.06
CA PRO A 6 3.40 10.83 1.66
C PRO A 6 3.66 10.71 3.16
N THR A 7 2.87 9.90 3.87
CA THR A 7 3.00 9.73 5.32
C THR A 7 4.37 9.16 5.73
N TYR A 8 5.03 8.36 4.88
CA TYR A 8 6.36 7.83 5.19
C TYR A 8 7.41 8.94 5.27
N ASP A 9 7.38 9.90 4.32
CA ASP A 9 8.26 11.07 4.34
C ASP A 9 7.96 11.98 5.55
N VAL A 10 6.68 12.30 5.74
CA VAL A 10 6.21 13.15 6.86
C VAL A 10 6.56 12.53 8.20
N GLY A 11 6.32 11.22 8.37
CA GLY A 11 6.64 10.51 9.61
C GLY A 11 8.13 10.50 9.94
N ALA A 12 8.99 10.30 8.93
CA ALA A 12 10.43 10.37 9.10
C ALA A 12 10.89 11.77 9.56
N ARG A 13 10.38 12.83 8.92
CA ARG A 13 10.71 14.22 9.29
C ARG A 13 10.22 14.59 10.68
N LEU A 14 9.02 14.17 11.06
CA LEU A 14 8.48 14.38 12.42
C LEU A 14 9.33 13.69 13.50
N ALA A 15 9.96 12.56 13.15
CA ALA A 15 10.88 11.84 14.01
C ALA A 15 12.33 12.44 13.98
N GLY A 16 12.56 13.55 13.27
CA GLY A 16 13.89 14.16 13.13
C GLY A 16 14.83 13.39 12.19
N ALA A 17 14.30 12.41 11.42
CA ALA A 17 15.07 11.63 10.48
C ALA A 17 15.05 12.25 9.07
N THR A 18 16.06 11.93 8.26
CA THR A 18 16.13 12.33 6.85
C THR A 18 15.56 11.20 5.99
N PRO A 19 14.42 11.41 5.29
CA PRO A 19 13.89 10.42 4.38
C PRO A 19 14.72 10.33 3.09
N VAL A 20 15.01 9.11 2.65
CA VAL A 20 15.71 8.81 1.39
C VAL A 20 14.81 7.93 0.53
N ALA A 21 14.33 8.47 -0.59
CA ALA A 21 13.45 7.76 -1.50
C ALA A 21 14.25 7.05 -2.60
N VAL A 22 14.20 5.71 -2.64
CA VAL A 22 14.88 4.88 -3.63
C VAL A 22 13.96 3.77 -4.14
N ASP A 23 14.14 3.35 -5.40
CA ASP A 23 13.37 2.24 -5.97
C ASP A 23 14.14 0.90 -5.91
N ALA A 24 15.42 0.94 -5.56
CA ALA A 24 16.26 -0.23 -5.35
C ALA A 24 17.28 0.02 -4.24
N LEU A 25 17.65 -1.01 -3.49
CA LEU A 25 18.65 -0.92 -2.42
C LEU A 25 20.02 -0.49 -2.94
N THR A 26 20.36 -0.89 -4.16
CA THR A 26 21.61 -0.49 -4.85
C THR A 26 21.69 1.02 -5.13
N ALA A 27 20.56 1.72 -5.15
CA ALA A 27 20.51 3.18 -5.34
C ALA A 27 20.81 3.98 -4.06
N LEU A 28 21.00 3.31 -2.90
CA LEU A 28 21.43 3.95 -1.66
C LEU A 28 22.88 4.45 -1.71
N GLY A 29 23.67 3.95 -2.67
CA GLY A 29 25.10 4.26 -2.77
C GLY A 29 25.92 3.56 -1.69
N PRO A 30 27.19 4.03 -1.45
CA PRO A 30 28.05 3.46 -0.43
C PRO A 30 27.46 3.61 0.97
N LEU A 31 27.40 2.52 1.72
CA LEU A 31 26.91 2.49 3.09
C LEU A 31 28.06 2.73 4.07
N THR A 32 27.84 3.67 4.96
CA THR A 32 28.74 4.01 6.08
C THR A 32 27.91 4.11 7.35
N ALA A 33 28.54 4.28 8.50
CA ALA A 33 27.83 4.49 9.76
C ALA A 33 26.85 5.70 9.69
N ALA A 34 27.16 6.71 8.84
CA ALA A 34 26.33 7.91 8.67
C ALA A 34 25.25 7.76 7.59
N THR A 35 25.46 6.89 6.58
CA THR A 35 24.55 6.76 5.42
C THR A 35 23.70 5.50 5.46
N THR A 36 24.01 4.52 6.29
CA THR A 36 23.19 3.32 6.47
C THR A 36 21.84 3.71 7.08
N PRO A 37 20.69 3.42 6.42
CA PRO A 37 19.38 3.72 6.97
C PRO A 37 19.17 2.94 8.27
N LYS A 38 18.38 3.49 9.20
CA LYS A 38 17.97 2.79 10.43
C LYS A 38 16.65 2.06 10.26
N LEU A 39 15.81 2.56 9.34
CA LEU A 39 14.48 2.02 9.05
C LEU A 39 14.27 2.02 7.54
N LEU A 40 13.79 0.92 7.00
CA LEU A 40 13.32 0.78 5.63
C LEU A 40 11.81 0.59 5.62
N TRP A 41 11.09 1.50 4.97
CA TRP A 41 9.66 1.33 4.71
C TRP A 41 9.45 0.61 3.38
N LEU A 42 8.68 -0.48 3.43
CA LEU A 42 8.03 -1.10 2.28
C LEU A 42 6.53 -0.83 2.33
N ASN A 43 5.90 -0.80 1.17
CA ASN A 43 4.45 -0.80 1.03
C ASN A 43 4.05 -1.79 -0.06
N THR A 44 3.52 -2.93 0.36
CA THR A 44 3.13 -4.02 -0.53
C THR A 44 1.85 -4.71 -0.06
N PRO A 45 0.77 -4.58 -0.85
CA PRO A 45 0.62 -3.84 -2.13
C PRO A 45 0.79 -2.33 -1.98
N GLY A 46 1.41 -1.71 -2.98
CA GLY A 46 1.81 -0.31 -2.95
C GLY A 46 0.66 0.68 -3.21
N ASN A 47 0.66 1.80 -2.48
CA ASN A 47 -0.13 2.98 -2.82
C ASN A 47 0.83 4.09 -3.27
N PRO A 48 0.72 4.59 -4.52
CA PRO A 48 -0.44 4.52 -5.41
C PRO A 48 -0.42 3.38 -6.45
N THR A 49 0.71 2.68 -6.65
CA THR A 49 0.97 1.83 -7.82
C THR A 49 0.16 0.54 -7.87
N GLY A 50 -0.23 0.00 -6.71
CA GLY A 50 -0.86 -1.33 -6.62
C GLY A 50 0.12 -2.48 -6.86
N LYS A 51 1.43 -2.23 -6.92
CA LYS A 51 2.46 -3.24 -7.15
C LYS A 51 2.59 -4.19 -5.95
N VAL A 52 2.73 -5.48 -6.23
CA VAL A 52 2.94 -6.53 -5.22
C VAL A 52 4.38 -7.02 -5.26
N LEU A 53 5.08 -6.96 -4.13
CA LEU A 53 6.42 -7.52 -4.01
C LEU A 53 6.34 -9.03 -3.77
N GLY A 54 7.05 -9.81 -4.57
CA GLY A 54 7.09 -11.26 -4.46
C GLY A 54 7.99 -11.75 -3.31
N ILE A 55 7.83 -13.03 -2.93
CA ILE A 55 8.59 -13.69 -1.86
C ILE A 55 10.10 -13.50 -2.02
N GLU A 56 10.62 -13.76 -3.22
CA GLU A 56 12.08 -13.67 -3.47
C GLU A 56 12.60 -12.24 -3.29
N HIS A 57 11.81 -11.24 -3.70
CA HIS A 57 12.18 -9.84 -3.52
C HIS A 57 12.20 -9.47 -2.03
N LEU A 58 11.16 -9.84 -1.30
CA LEU A 58 11.08 -9.59 0.14
C LEU A 58 12.20 -10.31 0.89
N ALA A 59 12.51 -11.57 0.55
CA ALA A 59 13.61 -12.31 1.16
C ALA A 59 14.97 -11.64 0.92
N LYS A 60 15.23 -11.12 -0.28
CA LYS A 60 16.45 -10.34 -0.59
C LYS A 60 16.53 -9.06 0.24
N VAL A 61 15.40 -8.35 0.41
CA VAL A 61 15.36 -7.15 1.26
C VAL A 61 15.64 -7.48 2.72
N VAL A 62 15.05 -8.56 3.24
CA VAL A 62 15.27 -9.02 4.62
C VAL A 62 16.72 -9.44 4.85
N SER A 63 17.30 -10.20 3.93
CA SER A 63 18.72 -10.58 4.01
C SER A 63 19.63 -9.36 4.08
N TRP A 64 19.44 -8.42 3.16
CA TRP A 64 20.21 -7.17 3.13
C TRP A 64 20.02 -6.35 4.41
N ALA A 65 18.79 -6.23 4.89
CA ALA A 65 18.48 -5.45 6.09
C ALA A 65 19.18 -6.02 7.34
N ARG A 66 19.19 -7.34 7.50
CA ARG A 66 19.88 -8.03 8.60
C ARG A 66 21.39 -7.85 8.54
N GLU A 67 21.98 -7.98 7.33
CA GLU A 67 23.42 -7.76 7.13
C GLU A 67 23.86 -6.35 7.54
N HIS A 68 22.98 -5.36 7.42
CA HIS A 68 23.30 -3.95 7.69
C HIS A 68 22.67 -3.42 8.98
N GLY A 69 22.00 -4.25 9.78
CA GLY A 69 21.35 -3.83 11.02
C GLY A 69 20.21 -2.83 10.82
N VAL A 70 19.44 -2.99 9.72
CA VAL A 70 18.32 -2.12 9.33
C VAL A 70 17.00 -2.75 9.72
N VAL A 71 16.12 -2.01 10.39
CA VAL A 71 14.75 -2.46 10.66
C VAL A 71 13.91 -2.31 9.39
N VAL A 72 13.10 -3.32 9.06
CA VAL A 72 12.15 -3.26 7.94
C VAL A 72 10.74 -3.15 8.49
N ALA A 73 10.01 -2.10 8.10
CA ALA A 73 8.58 -1.95 8.34
C ALA A 73 7.83 -2.09 7.00
N SER A 74 6.98 -3.10 6.89
CA SER A 74 6.14 -3.36 5.72
C SER A 74 4.71 -2.94 6.00
N ASP A 75 4.22 -1.95 5.25
CA ASP A 75 2.80 -1.58 5.26
C ASP A 75 2.03 -2.49 4.30
N GLU A 76 1.21 -3.36 4.87
CA GLU A 76 0.48 -4.42 4.18
C GLU A 76 -1.04 -4.18 4.18
N CYS A 77 -1.47 -2.92 4.35
CA CYS A 77 -2.90 -2.60 4.54
C CYS A 77 -3.80 -2.94 3.33
N TYR A 78 -3.24 -3.27 2.18
CA TYR A 78 -3.97 -3.70 0.98
C TYR A 78 -3.86 -5.21 0.69
N ALA A 79 -3.32 -6.03 1.59
CA ALA A 79 -3.03 -7.44 1.35
C ALA A 79 -4.25 -8.25 0.87
N GLU A 80 -5.44 -7.96 1.37
CA GLU A 80 -6.68 -8.65 0.98
C GLU A 80 -7.20 -8.27 -0.42
N LEU A 81 -6.66 -7.21 -1.02
CA LEU A 81 -7.16 -6.62 -2.26
C LEU A 81 -6.26 -6.97 -3.46
N ASP A 82 -5.94 -8.23 -3.62
CA ASP A 82 -5.12 -8.77 -4.71
C ASP A 82 -6.02 -9.11 -5.92
N TRP A 83 -5.68 -8.55 -7.08
CA TRP A 83 -6.41 -8.70 -8.35
C TRP A 83 -5.69 -9.59 -9.36
N ARG A 84 -4.51 -10.10 -9.00
CA ARG A 84 -3.74 -10.95 -9.91
C ARG A 84 -4.52 -12.22 -10.27
N PRO A 85 -4.33 -12.77 -11.46
CA PRO A 85 -4.96 -14.03 -11.84
C PRO A 85 -4.48 -15.16 -10.91
N ARG A 86 -5.31 -16.18 -10.75
CA ARG A 86 -4.88 -17.41 -10.07
C ARG A 86 -3.71 -18.02 -10.84
N ALA A 87 -2.76 -18.59 -10.10
CA ALA A 87 -1.71 -19.37 -10.74
C ALA A 87 -2.32 -20.54 -11.51
N GLU A 88 -1.75 -20.87 -12.65
CA GLU A 88 -2.19 -21.98 -13.49
C GLU A 88 -2.23 -23.28 -12.67
N GLY A 89 -3.36 -23.97 -12.69
CA GLY A 89 -3.60 -25.20 -11.92
C GLY A 89 -3.94 -24.98 -10.43
N SER A 90 -3.88 -23.76 -9.90
CA SER A 90 -4.23 -23.46 -8.50
C SER A 90 -5.75 -23.31 -8.34
N ARG A 91 -6.28 -23.90 -7.26
CA ARG A 91 -7.66 -23.66 -6.79
C ARG A 91 -7.76 -22.47 -5.85
N GLU A 92 -6.64 -22.03 -5.28
CA GLU A 92 -6.58 -20.95 -4.32
C GLU A 92 -6.44 -19.58 -5.02
N PRO A 93 -7.07 -18.52 -4.50
CA PRO A 93 -6.86 -17.18 -4.99
C PRO A 93 -5.41 -16.72 -4.76
N PRO A 94 -4.90 -15.75 -5.53
CA PRO A 94 -3.60 -15.17 -5.25
C PRO A 94 -3.59 -14.53 -3.87
N THR A 95 -2.51 -14.74 -3.14
CA THR A 95 -2.29 -14.13 -1.83
C THR A 95 -1.08 -13.20 -1.88
N THR A 96 -1.23 -12.01 -1.32
CA THR A 96 -0.13 -11.07 -1.17
C THR A 96 0.86 -11.61 -0.13
N PRO A 97 2.16 -11.73 -0.46
CA PRO A 97 3.16 -12.14 0.51
C PRO A 97 3.30 -11.11 1.65
N SER A 98 3.39 -11.61 2.89
CA SER A 98 3.73 -10.79 4.05
C SER A 98 5.24 -10.77 4.28
N ILE A 99 5.75 -9.68 4.86
CA ILE A 99 7.13 -9.61 5.34
C ILE A 99 7.40 -10.65 6.43
N LEU A 100 6.35 -11.14 7.11
CA LEU A 100 6.43 -12.16 8.16
C LEU A 100 6.25 -13.60 7.64
N ASP A 101 6.07 -13.80 6.34
CA ASP A 101 5.97 -15.14 5.74
C ASP A 101 7.25 -15.94 6.04
N PRO A 102 7.16 -17.20 6.52
CA PRO A 102 8.33 -18.04 6.81
C PRO A 102 9.31 -18.19 5.63
N ARG A 103 8.80 -18.14 4.39
CA ARG A 103 9.63 -18.18 3.16
C ARG A 103 10.43 -16.89 2.95
N VAL A 104 10.00 -15.78 3.56
CA VAL A 104 10.68 -14.48 3.55
C VAL A 104 11.63 -14.39 4.73
N THR A 105 11.17 -14.77 5.93
CA THR A 105 11.87 -14.54 7.19
C THR A 105 12.94 -15.58 7.48
N GLY A 106 12.86 -16.78 6.89
CA GLY A 106 13.69 -17.92 7.27
C GLY A 106 13.44 -18.39 8.72
N GLY A 107 12.25 -18.10 9.26
CA GLY A 107 11.83 -18.52 10.61
C GLY A 107 12.14 -17.52 11.74
N SER A 108 12.75 -16.35 11.48
CA SER A 108 12.98 -15.30 12.48
C SER A 108 12.28 -14.01 12.09
N HIS A 109 11.61 -13.35 13.03
CA HIS A 109 11.02 -12.03 12.84
C HIS A 109 11.92 -10.88 13.32
N GLU A 110 13.15 -11.17 13.73
CA GLU A 110 14.09 -10.16 14.20
C GLU A 110 14.29 -9.03 13.17
N GLY A 111 14.14 -7.78 13.63
CA GLY A 111 14.24 -6.59 12.80
C GLY A 111 13.07 -6.34 11.85
N LEU A 112 11.98 -7.14 11.90
CA LEU A 112 10.87 -7.06 10.95
C LEU A 112 9.57 -6.62 11.64
N LEU A 113 8.87 -5.67 11.02
CA LEU A 113 7.55 -5.19 11.44
C LEU A 113 6.58 -5.24 10.24
N CYS A 114 5.43 -5.89 10.43
CA CYS A 114 4.26 -5.78 9.58
C CYS A 114 3.33 -4.73 10.18
N VAL A 115 2.95 -3.72 9.39
CA VAL A 115 1.97 -2.71 9.78
C VAL A 115 0.69 -2.98 9.00
N TYR A 116 -0.42 -3.20 9.71
CA TYR A 116 -1.68 -3.57 9.10
C TYR A 116 -2.83 -2.70 9.59
N SER A 117 -3.72 -2.30 8.70
CA SER A 117 -4.86 -1.45 9.02
C SER A 117 -6.17 -2.03 8.48
N LEU A 118 -7.20 -2.02 9.32
CA LEU A 118 -8.57 -2.40 8.94
C LEU A 118 -9.30 -1.32 8.12
N SER A 119 -8.66 -0.18 7.90
CA SER A 119 -9.22 0.92 7.09
C SER A 119 -9.58 0.49 5.67
N LYS A 120 -8.86 -0.47 5.09
CA LYS A 120 -9.04 -0.92 3.70
C LYS A 120 -9.74 -2.26 3.61
N GLN A 121 -9.28 -3.25 4.36
CA GLN A 121 -9.88 -4.57 4.42
C GLN A 121 -11.36 -4.50 4.83
N SER A 122 -11.68 -3.74 5.89
CA SER A 122 -12.98 -3.75 6.54
C SER A 122 -13.73 -2.40 6.46
N ASN A 123 -13.29 -1.48 5.60
CA ASN A 123 -13.85 -0.12 5.47
C ASN A 123 -13.92 0.68 6.79
N LEU A 124 -13.07 0.37 7.77
CA LEU A 124 -13.03 0.98 9.09
C LEU A 124 -12.09 2.19 9.18
N ALA A 125 -11.94 2.96 8.08
CA ALA A 125 -11.03 4.10 8.04
C ALA A 125 -11.31 5.14 9.13
N GLY A 126 -12.57 5.41 9.45
CA GLY A 126 -12.99 6.35 10.48
C GLY A 126 -12.65 5.89 11.91
N TYR A 127 -12.53 4.61 12.15
CA TYR A 127 -12.19 4.03 13.45
C TYR A 127 -10.72 4.17 13.83
N ARG A 128 -9.83 4.49 12.91
CA ARG A 128 -8.39 4.60 13.14
C ARG A 128 -7.77 3.33 13.75
N GLY A 129 -8.32 2.16 13.38
CA GLY A 129 -7.90 0.84 13.87
C GLY A 129 -6.78 0.25 13.00
N ALA A 130 -5.62 -0.01 13.63
CA ALA A 130 -4.47 -0.64 13.00
C ALA A 130 -3.67 -1.41 14.07
N PHE A 131 -2.80 -2.31 13.63
CA PHE A 131 -1.88 -3.02 14.52
C PHE A 131 -0.51 -3.19 13.86
N VAL A 132 0.47 -3.52 14.69
CA VAL A 132 1.83 -3.89 14.28
C VAL A 132 2.13 -5.27 14.82
N ALA A 133 2.69 -6.13 13.99
CA ALA A 133 3.16 -7.47 14.35
C ALA A 133 4.61 -7.66 13.86
N GLY A 134 5.34 -8.59 14.47
CA GLY A 134 6.71 -8.92 14.05
C GLY A 134 7.66 -9.11 15.21
N ASP A 135 8.82 -8.49 15.15
CA ASP A 135 9.86 -8.56 16.19
C ASP A 135 9.29 -8.20 17.58
N PRO A 136 9.27 -9.13 18.54
CA PRO A 136 8.67 -8.89 19.86
C PRO A 136 9.39 -7.80 20.65
N VAL A 137 10.69 -7.61 20.44
CA VAL A 137 11.46 -6.57 21.13
C VAL A 137 11.05 -5.19 20.60
N LEU A 138 10.99 -5.02 19.28
CA LEU A 138 10.56 -3.77 18.67
C LEU A 138 9.10 -3.45 18.96
N VAL A 139 8.21 -4.44 18.92
CA VAL A 139 6.78 -4.26 19.27
C VAL A 139 6.65 -3.83 20.74
N GLY A 140 7.41 -4.43 21.65
CA GLY A 140 7.44 -4.03 23.06
C GLY A 140 7.91 -2.59 23.26
N GLN A 141 8.98 -2.16 22.56
CA GLN A 141 9.48 -0.78 22.61
C GLN A 141 8.45 0.22 22.04
N LEU A 142 7.80 -0.12 20.92
CA LEU A 142 6.73 0.70 20.35
C LEU A 142 5.55 0.84 21.31
N LEU A 143 5.17 -0.23 22.01
CA LEU A 143 4.09 -0.21 23.00
C LEU A 143 4.42 0.76 24.14
N GLU A 144 5.66 0.71 24.66
CA GLU A 144 6.10 1.65 25.73
C GLU A 144 5.99 3.11 25.29
N VAL A 145 6.48 3.45 24.11
CA VAL A 145 6.36 4.81 23.58
C VAL A 145 4.89 5.22 23.41
N ARG A 146 4.08 4.34 22.78
CA ARG A 146 2.70 4.66 22.43
C ARG A 146 1.80 4.88 23.65
N LYS A 147 1.95 4.08 24.70
CA LYS A 147 1.15 4.23 25.91
C LYS A 147 1.41 5.56 26.63
N HIS A 148 2.65 6.05 26.60
CA HIS A 148 3.02 7.32 27.22
C HIS A 148 2.72 8.54 26.33
N ALA A 149 2.71 8.35 25.01
CA ALA A 149 2.36 9.38 24.04
C ALA A 149 0.85 9.55 23.81
N GLY A 150 0.00 8.86 24.57
CA GLY A 150 -1.46 8.93 24.41
C GLY A 150 -2.01 8.22 23.17
N MET A 151 -1.22 7.33 22.55
CA MET A 151 -1.60 6.62 21.32
C MET A 151 -2.27 5.26 21.62
N ILE A 152 -3.09 5.21 22.66
CA ILE A 152 -3.86 4.01 23.04
C ILE A 152 -5.14 3.97 22.23
N VAL A 153 -5.37 2.83 21.56
CA VAL A 153 -6.62 2.62 20.79
C VAL A 153 -7.78 2.47 21.78
N PRO A 154 -8.87 3.27 21.66
CA PRO A 154 -10.03 3.19 22.56
C PRO A 154 -10.67 1.80 22.57
N TRP A 155 -11.15 1.35 23.73
CA TRP A 155 -11.76 0.03 23.89
C TRP A 155 -12.87 -0.29 22.89
N PRO A 156 -13.82 0.59 22.56
CA PRO A 156 -14.83 0.31 21.54
C PRO A 156 -14.22 0.01 20.16
N VAL A 157 -13.13 0.71 19.81
CA VAL A 157 -12.40 0.49 18.55
C VAL A 157 -11.72 -0.88 18.55
N GLN A 158 -11.09 -1.27 19.67
CA GLN A 158 -10.50 -2.60 19.81
C GLN A 158 -11.54 -3.72 19.65
N ARG A 159 -12.75 -3.53 20.22
CA ARG A 159 -13.87 -4.48 20.04
C ARG A 159 -14.33 -4.56 18.59
N ALA A 160 -14.42 -3.41 17.89
CA ALA A 160 -14.74 -3.38 16.46
C ALA A 160 -13.66 -4.07 15.61
N MET A 161 -12.38 -3.87 15.95
CA MET A 161 -11.26 -4.56 15.28
C MET A 161 -11.36 -6.08 15.48
N LEU A 162 -11.61 -6.53 16.71
CA LEU A 162 -11.77 -7.95 16.99
C LEU A 162 -12.91 -8.57 16.18
N ALA A 163 -14.07 -7.93 16.16
CA ALA A 163 -15.22 -8.39 15.39
C ALA A 163 -14.89 -8.49 13.89
N ALA A 164 -14.25 -7.47 13.33
CA ALA A 164 -13.86 -7.44 11.92
C ALA A 164 -12.80 -8.48 11.55
N LEU A 165 -11.86 -8.77 12.45
CA LEU A 165 -10.83 -9.81 12.23
C LEU A 165 -11.38 -11.23 12.43
N SER A 166 -12.52 -11.39 13.10
CA SER A 166 -13.17 -12.68 13.33
C SER A 166 -14.19 -13.04 12.25
N ASP A 167 -14.43 -12.15 11.29
CA ASP A 167 -15.37 -12.35 10.19
C ASP A 167 -14.69 -12.06 8.85
N ALA A 168 -14.58 -13.07 7.98
CA ALA A 168 -14.01 -12.93 6.64
C ALA A 168 -15.07 -12.62 5.57
N ASP A 169 -16.34 -12.86 5.83
CA ASP A 169 -17.40 -12.78 4.82
C ASP A 169 -17.58 -11.36 4.29
N HIS A 170 -17.52 -10.35 5.18
CA HIS A 170 -17.59 -8.95 4.76
C HIS A 170 -16.39 -8.54 3.88
N VAL A 171 -15.20 -9.11 4.11
CA VAL A 171 -14.00 -8.84 3.31
C VAL A 171 -14.20 -9.40 1.90
N VAL A 172 -14.67 -10.65 1.79
CA VAL A 172 -14.96 -11.31 0.51
C VAL A 172 -16.01 -10.53 -0.27
N ALA A 173 -17.13 -10.19 0.38
CA ALA A 173 -18.22 -9.45 -0.25
C ALA A 173 -17.76 -8.06 -0.76
N GLN A 174 -16.97 -7.34 0.04
CA GLN A 174 -16.46 -6.03 -0.37
C GLN A 174 -15.40 -6.14 -1.47
N LYS A 175 -14.53 -7.14 -1.42
CA LYS A 175 -13.56 -7.42 -2.49
C LYS A 175 -14.27 -7.67 -3.82
N GLN A 176 -15.39 -8.43 -3.83
CA GLN A 176 -16.17 -8.67 -5.04
C GLN A 176 -16.74 -7.38 -5.63
N ARG A 177 -17.25 -6.46 -4.80
CA ARG A 177 -17.70 -5.13 -5.27
C ARG A 177 -16.57 -4.33 -5.91
N TYR A 178 -15.40 -4.28 -5.29
CA TYR A 178 -14.24 -3.59 -5.87
C TYR A 178 -13.76 -4.26 -7.16
N ALA A 179 -13.81 -5.60 -7.24
CA ALA A 179 -13.47 -6.33 -8.46
C ALA A 179 -14.43 -5.96 -9.62
N ALA A 180 -15.73 -5.88 -9.36
CA ALA A 180 -16.71 -5.44 -10.36
C ALA A 180 -16.47 -4.00 -10.83
N ARG A 181 -16.20 -3.07 -9.89
CA ARG A 181 -15.88 -1.68 -10.22
C ARG A 181 -14.59 -1.57 -11.04
N ARG A 182 -13.57 -2.35 -10.66
CA ARG A 182 -12.30 -2.40 -11.40
C ARG A 182 -12.51 -2.93 -12.81
N ALA A 183 -13.26 -4.00 -12.98
CA ALA A 183 -13.56 -4.60 -14.28
C ALA A 183 -14.31 -3.64 -15.22
N ALA A 184 -15.17 -2.78 -14.68
CA ALA A 184 -15.88 -1.77 -15.46
C ALA A 184 -15.00 -0.53 -15.76
N LEU A 185 -14.26 -0.04 -14.77
CA LEU A 185 -13.54 1.23 -14.87
C LEU A 185 -12.23 1.12 -15.66
N LEU A 186 -11.50 0.00 -15.54
CA LEU A 186 -10.19 -0.17 -16.18
C LEU A 186 -10.27 0.01 -17.70
N PRO A 187 -11.12 -0.71 -18.47
CA PRO A 187 -11.20 -0.53 -19.91
C PRO A 187 -11.68 0.86 -20.31
N ALA A 188 -12.52 1.52 -19.52
CA ALA A 188 -12.97 2.89 -19.78
C ALA A 188 -11.82 3.91 -19.62
N VAL A 189 -10.95 3.72 -18.61
CA VAL A 189 -9.75 4.53 -18.39
C VAL A 189 -8.78 4.35 -19.55
N GLU A 190 -8.59 3.11 -20.02
CA GLU A 190 -7.72 2.82 -21.18
C GLU A 190 -8.28 3.40 -22.48
N SER A 191 -9.58 3.30 -22.71
CA SER A 191 -10.25 3.91 -23.88
C SER A 191 -10.15 5.45 -23.89
N PHE A 192 -10.09 6.07 -22.72
CA PHE A 192 -9.87 7.52 -22.57
C PHE A 192 -8.42 7.93 -22.91
N GLY A 193 -7.52 6.97 -23.13
CA GLY A 193 -6.13 7.19 -23.49
C GLY A 193 -5.17 7.23 -22.30
N LEU A 194 -5.55 6.65 -21.17
CA LEU A 194 -4.70 6.49 -20.00
C LEU A 194 -4.29 5.03 -19.86
N ARG A 195 -3.01 4.70 -20.12
CA ARG A 195 -2.47 3.36 -19.85
C ARG A 195 -2.41 3.13 -18.34
N VAL A 196 -2.90 1.98 -17.88
CA VAL A 196 -2.80 1.58 -16.48
C VAL A 196 -1.52 0.80 -16.26
N ASP A 197 -0.67 1.29 -15.35
CA ASP A 197 0.59 0.67 -14.99
C ASP A 197 0.43 -0.10 -13.65
N ASP A 198 1.12 -1.22 -13.49
CA ASP A 198 1.06 -2.11 -12.32
C ASP A 198 -0.41 -2.46 -11.92
N SER A 199 -0.95 -1.87 -10.87
CA SER A 199 -2.35 -2.06 -10.40
C SER A 199 -2.73 -3.53 -10.16
N GLU A 200 -1.77 -4.33 -9.67
CA GLU A 200 -1.92 -5.76 -9.37
C GLU A 200 -2.82 -5.98 -8.14
N ALA A 201 -2.87 -4.98 -7.26
CA ALA A 201 -3.64 -5.02 -6.02
C ALA A 201 -4.07 -3.61 -5.56
N GLY A 202 -4.79 -3.53 -4.44
CA GLY A 202 -5.20 -2.26 -3.83
C GLY A 202 -6.50 -1.69 -4.40
N LEU A 203 -6.74 -0.42 -4.12
CA LEU A 203 -8.00 0.28 -4.40
C LEU A 203 -7.90 1.32 -5.51
N TYR A 204 -6.83 1.27 -6.30
CA TYR A 204 -6.52 2.34 -7.26
C TYR A 204 -6.11 1.79 -8.60
N LEU A 205 -6.39 2.56 -9.65
CA LEU A 205 -5.73 2.46 -10.94
C LEU A 205 -4.67 3.56 -10.99
N TRP A 206 -3.43 3.16 -11.27
CA TRP A 206 -2.30 4.05 -11.47
C TRP A 206 -2.10 4.22 -12.97
N ALA A 207 -2.50 5.37 -13.51
CA ALA A 207 -2.68 5.54 -14.94
C ALA A 207 -1.90 6.72 -15.50
N SER A 208 -1.43 6.62 -16.75
CA SER A 208 -0.60 7.63 -17.41
C SER A 208 -0.96 7.78 -18.88
N ALA A 209 -1.00 9.02 -19.36
CA ALA A 209 -1.00 9.34 -20.78
C ALA A 209 0.40 9.74 -21.30
N GLY A 210 1.45 9.65 -20.47
CA GLY A 210 2.80 10.11 -20.81
C GLY A 210 2.97 11.64 -20.75
N GLU A 211 1.94 12.37 -20.32
CA GLU A 211 1.93 13.84 -20.14
C GLU A 211 2.06 14.22 -18.67
N ASP A 212 2.17 15.51 -18.36
CA ASP A 212 2.12 15.99 -16.97
C ASP A 212 0.78 15.62 -16.33
N CYS A 213 0.81 15.10 -15.10
CA CYS A 213 -0.39 14.65 -14.39
C CYS A 213 -1.45 15.76 -14.25
N ARG A 214 -1.05 17.02 -14.23
CA ARG A 214 -1.99 18.15 -14.14
C ARG A 214 -2.83 18.30 -15.40
N VAL A 215 -2.25 18.04 -16.58
CA VAL A 215 -2.99 17.99 -17.86
C VAL A 215 -4.01 16.84 -17.83
N SER A 216 -3.59 15.65 -17.41
CA SER A 216 -4.51 14.51 -17.27
C SER A 216 -5.62 14.77 -16.24
N ILE A 217 -5.33 15.48 -15.14
CA ILE A 217 -6.33 15.89 -14.14
C ILE A 217 -7.36 16.84 -14.75
N GLU A 218 -6.94 17.85 -15.52
CA GLU A 218 -7.84 18.79 -16.21
C GLU A 218 -8.74 18.05 -17.20
N ARG A 219 -8.19 17.17 -18.03
CA ARG A 219 -8.96 16.34 -18.98
C ARG A 219 -10.01 15.45 -18.26
N LEU A 220 -9.68 14.89 -17.11
CA LEU A 220 -10.61 14.10 -16.30
C LEU A 220 -11.67 15.00 -15.65
N ALA A 221 -11.28 16.19 -15.17
CA ALA A 221 -12.19 17.16 -14.57
C ALA A 221 -13.23 17.67 -15.57
N ASP A 222 -12.87 17.90 -16.84
CA ASP A 222 -13.79 18.25 -17.92
C ASP A 222 -14.86 17.18 -18.17
N ARG A 223 -14.57 15.93 -17.80
CA ARG A 223 -15.53 14.81 -17.79
C ARG A 223 -16.24 14.65 -16.42
N GLY A 224 -16.02 15.59 -15.49
CA GLY A 224 -16.59 15.53 -14.13
C GLY A 224 -16.03 14.38 -13.29
N ILE A 225 -14.78 13.99 -13.53
CA ILE A 225 -14.09 12.92 -12.80
C ILE A 225 -12.97 13.53 -11.96
N LEU A 226 -13.02 13.31 -10.65
CA LEU A 226 -11.98 13.72 -9.71
C LEU A 226 -10.99 12.58 -9.50
N ALA A 227 -9.72 12.81 -9.81
CA ALA A 227 -8.60 11.91 -9.56
C ALA A 227 -7.49 12.62 -8.76
N ALA A 228 -6.55 11.86 -8.21
CA ALA A 228 -5.41 12.44 -7.52
C ALA A 228 -4.21 12.55 -8.47
N PRO A 229 -3.53 13.72 -8.53
CA PRO A 229 -2.34 13.88 -9.35
C PRO A 229 -1.18 13.05 -8.78
N GLY A 230 -0.37 12.50 -9.66
CA GLY A 230 0.69 11.58 -9.27
C GLY A 230 1.88 12.24 -8.59
N ASP A 231 2.13 13.52 -8.85
CA ASP A 231 3.17 14.32 -8.19
C ASP A 231 2.94 14.44 -6.67
N PHE A 232 1.70 14.25 -6.20
CA PHE A 232 1.37 14.14 -4.77
C PHE A 232 2.09 12.97 -4.09
N TYR A 233 2.45 11.92 -4.83
CA TYR A 233 3.14 10.73 -4.34
C TYR A 233 4.65 10.77 -4.55
N GLY A 234 5.16 11.89 -5.00
CA GLY A 234 6.57 12.14 -5.28
C GLY A 234 6.83 12.55 -6.73
N PRO A 235 7.96 13.23 -7.00
CA PRO A 235 8.28 13.76 -8.34
C PRO A 235 8.29 12.70 -9.44
N ALA A 236 8.62 11.45 -9.12
CA ALA A 236 8.62 10.34 -10.07
C ALA A 236 7.20 9.96 -10.53
N GLY A 237 6.15 10.38 -9.81
CA GLY A 237 4.75 10.19 -10.20
C GLY A 237 4.19 11.25 -11.14
N ARG A 238 5.00 12.23 -11.58
CA ARG A 238 4.54 13.42 -12.31
C ARG A 238 3.79 13.13 -13.62
N GLN A 239 3.94 11.96 -14.19
CA GLN A 239 3.24 11.57 -15.42
C GLN A 239 2.04 10.65 -15.17
N HIS A 240 1.62 10.49 -13.93
CA HIS A 240 0.54 9.58 -13.56
C HIS A 240 -0.59 10.29 -12.82
N VAL A 241 -1.74 9.67 -12.84
CA VAL A 241 -2.89 10.00 -11.99
C VAL A 241 -3.34 8.75 -11.24
N ARG A 242 -3.88 8.92 -10.02
CA ARG A 242 -4.45 7.83 -9.25
C ARG A 242 -5.97 7.93 -9.26
N ILE A 243 -6.65 6.92 -9.81
CA ILE A 243 -8.11 6.82 -9.89
C ILE A 243 -8.57 5.78 -8.87
N ALA A 244 -9.54 6.13 -8.01
CA ALA A 244 -9.97 5.28 -6.91
C ALA A 244 -11.18 4.42 -7.27
N LEU A 245 -11.22 3.17 -6.76
CA LEU A 245 -12.36 2.24 -6.86
C LEU A 245 -13.40 2.43 -5.74
N THR A 246 -13.17 3.39 -4.84
CA THR A 246 -13.95 3.55 -3.59
C THR A 246 -15.23 4.37 -3.73
N ALA A 247 -15.50 4.94 -4.90
CA ALA A 247 -16.78 5.61 -5.19
C ALA A 247 -17.94 4.59 -5.19
N THR A 248 -19.19 5.08 -5.10
CA THR A 248 -20.36 4.19 -5.19
C THR A 248 -20.50 3.60 -6.60
N ASP A 249 -21.29 2.52 -6.73
CA ASP A 249 -21.47 1.83 -8.01
C ASP A 249 -22.03 2.78 -9.08
N GLU A 250 -23.02 3.61 -8.73
CA GLU A 250 -23.62 4.60 -9.63
C GLU A 250 -22.59 5.65 -10.12
N ARG A 251 -21.65 6.05 -9.25
CA ARG A 251 -20.59 6.97 -9.63
C ARG A 251 -19.55 6.33 -10.53
N ILE A 252 -19.22 5.06 -10.31
CA ILE A 252 -18.34 4.29 -11.20
C ILE A 252 -18.98 4.13 -12.57
N GLU A 253 -20.27 3.74 -12.63
CA GLU A 253 -21.01 3.65 -13.90
C GLU A 253 -21.08 5.00 -14.62
N ALA A 254 -21.32 6.08 -13.90
CA ALA A 254 -21.32 7.43 -14.48
C ALA A 254 -19.92 7.81 -15.02
N ALA A 255 -18.84 7.44 -14.33
CA ALA A 255 -17.48 7.66 -14.81
C ALA A 255 -17.20 6.86 -16.09
N VAL A 256 -17.59 5.59 -16.14
CA VAL A 256 -17.46 4.73 -17.33
C VAL A 256 -18.15 5.36 -18.54
N ARG A 257 -19.42 5.81 -18.40
CA ARG A 257 -20.15 6.49 -19.49
C ARG A 257 -19.53 7.81 -19.94
N ARG A 258 -18.81 8.52 -19.06
CA ARG A 258 -18.19 9.82 -19.38
C ARG A 258 -16.81 9.68 -20.01
N LEU A 259 -16.13 8.56 -19.77
CA LEU A 259 -14.81 8.24 -20.33
C LEU A 259 -14.92 7.63 -21.74
N GLY A 260 -15.98 6.89 -22.03
CA GLY A 260 -16.29 6.38 -23.37
C GLY A 260 -17.04 7.44 -24.16
#